data_9c3c1997ab72708cc34144769c6df535
#
_entry.id   9c3c1997ab72708cc34144769c6df535
#
_cell.length_a   1.000
_cell.length_b   1.000
_cell.length_c   1.000
_cell.angle_alpha   90.00
_cell.angle_beta   90.00
_cell.angle_gamma   90.00
#
_symmetry.space_group_name_H-M   'P 1'
#
loop_
_entity.id
_entity.type
_entity.pdbx_description
1 polymer ?
#
loop_
_entity_poly.entity_id
_entity_poly.type
_entity_poly.pdbx_seq_one_letter_code
_entity_poly.pdbx_strand_id
1 'polypeptide(L)'
;MKREEINIRDPFVLTRNGQYYLYGTRGATGWGPADGVDVHVSRDLENGDGPFECFHNDGTFWADRNYWAPEVHEYHGKLYMLASFKREDLCRGTAILTADNPLGPFVPHSDGRVTPSNWECLDGTLYVSPDDKPYLVFAHEWVQVGDGEICAMPLSDDLSRAIGEPKLLFHASEAEWARLVHHRSSGRDGYVTDGQSMWRTADGTLQSMLARFSDEG
;
A
#
# COMPACT_ATOMS: atom_id res chain seq x y z
N MET A 1 -0.85 25.01 0.52
CA MET A 1 0.34 24.69 -0.29
C MET A 1 -0.08 24.31 -1.70
N LYS A 2 0.79 24.44 -2.68
CA LYS A 2 0.59 23.97 -4.03
C LYS A 2 0.88 22.48 -4.13
N ARG A 3 0.23 21.77 -5.07
CA ARG A 3 0.46 20.35 -5.32
C ARG A 3 1.93 20.01 -5.53
N GLU A 4 2.67 20.81 -6.29
CA GLU A 4 4.11 20.64 -6.56
C GLU A 4 5.03 20.85 -5.34
N GLU A 5 4.50 21.38 -4.24
CA GLU A 5 5.24 21.56 -2.99
C GLU A 5 5.12 20.34 -2.05
N ILE A 6 4.21 19.40 -2.37
CA ILE A 6 3.97 18.20 -1.56
C ILE A 6 5.06 17.18 -1.83
N ASN A 7 5.86 16.86 -0.82
CA ASN A 7 6.95 15.89 -0.92
C ASN A 7 6.54 14.53 -0.38
N ILE A 8 5.85 13.77 -1.23
CA ILE A 8 5.44 12.38 -0.96
C ILE A 8 5.79 11.48 -2.14
N ARG A 9 5.78 10.18 -1.91
CA ARG A 9 5.83 9.11 -2.91
C ARG A 9 4.56 8.28 -2.80
N ASP A 10 4.30 7.45 -3.81
CA ASP A 10 3.22 6.47 -3.82
C ASP A 10 1.87 7.12 -3.44
N PRO A 11 1.41 8.14 -4.20
CA PRO A 11 0.24 8.93 -3.83
C PRO A 11 -1.05 8.11 -3.99
N PHE A 12 -1.90 8.13 -2.97
CA PHE A 12 -3.26 7.62 -2.99
C PHE A 12 -4.26 8.73 -2.68
N VAL A 13 -5.34 8.82 -3.44
CA VAL A 13 -6.37 9.85 -3.25
C VAL A 13 -7.71 9.20 -2.91
N LEU A 14 -8.17 9.42 -1.67
CA LEU A 14 -9.55 9.15 -1.28
C LEU A 14 -10.43 10.36 -1.62
N THR A 15 -11.50 10.14 -2.38
CA THR A 15 -12.53 11.17 -2.62
C THR A 15 -13.72 10.92 -1.70
N ARG A 16 -14.04 11.91 -0.83
CA ARG A 16 -15.18 11.80 0.09
C ARG A 16 -15.82 13.17 0.33
N ASN A 17 -17.15 13.24 0.20
CA ASN A 17 -17.94 14.47 0.46
C ASN A 17 -17.42 15.71 -0.28
N GLY A 18 -17.00 15.57 -1.54
CA GLY A 18 -16.49 16.66 -2.37
C GLY A 18 -15.11 17.19 -1.96
N GLN A 19 -14.37 16.42 -1.16
CA GLN A 19 -12.98 16.69 -0.81
C GLN A 19 -12.09 15.52 -1.27
N TYR A 20 -10.83 15.84 -1.51
CA TYR A 20 -9.76 14.91 -1.86
C TYR A 20 -8.78 14.81 -0.69
N TYR A 21 -8.51 13.60 -0.25
CA TYR A 21 -7.57 13.29 0.81
C TYR A 21 -6.40 12.55 0.20
N LEU A 22 -5.23 13.18 0.16
CA LEU A 22 -4.03 12.66 -0.44
C LEU A 22 -3.13 12.07 0.64
N TYR A 23 -2.94 10.77 0.60
CA TYR A 23 -1.99 10.02 1.41
C TYR A 23 -0.77 9.66 0.58
N GLY A 24 0.33 9.32 1.24
CA GLY A 24 1.54 8.87 0.57
C GLY A 24 2.67 8.58 1.55
N THR A 25 3.69 7.94 1.05
CA THR A 25 4.96 7.75 1.77
C THR A 25 5.60 9.10 2.04
N ARG A 26 5.90 9.43 3.29
CA ARG A 26 6.64 10.66 3.65
C ARG A 26 7.99 10.69 2.93
N GLY A 27 8.25 11.72 2.11
CA GLY A 27 9.52 11.84 1.37
C GLY A 27 10.74 11.86 2.28
N ALA A 28 10.63 12.48 3.46
CA ALA A 28 11.73 12.61 4.42
C ALA A 28 12.11 11.31 5.14
N THR A 29 11.15 10.38 5.34
CA THR A 29 11.35 9.14 6.12
C THR A 29 11.12 7.88 5.31
N GLY A 30 10.96 7.99 3.98
CA GLY A 30 10.66 6.86 3.11
C GLY A 30 11.72 5.75 3.12
N TRP A 31 12.99 6.09 3.37
CA TRP A 31 14.11 5.13 3.33
C TRP A 31 14.79 4.93 4.69
N GLY A 32 14.06 4.95 5.77
CA GLY A 32 14.66 4.79 7.07
C GLY A 32 13.64 4.69 8.19
N PRO A 33 14.03 5.08 9.41
CA PRO A 33 13.13 5.17 10.53
C PRO A 33 11.92 6.04 10.18
N ALA A 34 10.73 5.59 10.57
CA ALA A 34 9.47 6.27 10.34
C ALA A 34 8.54 6.05 11.53
N ASP A 35 7.74 7.05 11.85
CA ASP A 35 6.88 7.07 13.02
C ASP A 35 5.43 7.48 12.71
N GLY A 36 5.14 7.84 11.45
CA GLY A 36 3.79 8.28 11.13
C GLY A 36 3.47 8.35 9.65
N VAL A 37 2.21 8.61 9.36
CA VAL A 37 1.66 8.84 8.03
C VAL A 37 0.89 10.16 8.04
N ASP A 38 1.04 10.93 6.95
CA ASP A 38 0.38 12.21 6.76
C ASP A 38 -0.73 12.12 5.72
N VAL A 39 -1.68 13.07 5.84
CA VAL A 39 -2.70 13.32 4.84
C VAL A 39 -2.73 14.81 4.48
N HIS A 40 -2.91 15.11 3.19
CA HIS A 40 -3.20 16.45 2.69
C HIS A 40 -4.65 16.50 2.20
N VAL A 41 -5.30 17.64 2.36
CA VAL A 41 -6.70 17.83 1.97
C VAL A 41 -6.82 18.90 0.89
N SER A 42 -7.60 18.61 -0.14
CA SER A 42 -7.85 19.55 -1.25
C SER A 42 -9.32 19.52 -1.67
N ARG A 43 -9.75 20.57 -2.36
CA ARG A 43 -11.06 20.64 -3.03
C ARG A 43 -10.94 20.75 -4.56
N ASP A 44 -9.75 21.01 -5.07
CA ASP A 44 -9.50 21.29 -6.48
C ASP A 44 -8.33 20.49 -7.09
N LEU A 45 -7.62 19.67 -6.28
CA LEU A 45 -6.43 18.92 -6.65
C LEU A 45 -5.21 19.79 -7.03
N GLU A 46 -5.29 21.09 -6.85
CA GLU A 46 -4.21 22.05 -7.14
C GLU A 46 -3.66 22.70 -5.86
N ASN A 47 -4.58 22.99 -4.93
CA ASN A 47 -4.25 23.63 -3.65
C ASN A 47 -4.69 22.71 -2.51
N GLY A 48 -3.84 22.56 -1.51
CA GLY A 48 -4.13 21.70 -0.37
C GLY A 48 -3.71 22.30 0.94
N ASP A 49 -4.34 21.81 2.00
CA ASP A 49 -3.99 22.04 3.39
C ASP A 49 -3.27 20.81 3.95
N GLY A 50 -2.38 21.01 4.86
CA GLY A 50 -1.60 19.94 5.49
C GLY A 50 -0.09 20.22 5.48
N PRO A 51 0.77 19.21 5.76
CA PRO A 51 0.37 17.86 6.17
C PRO A 51 -0.34 17.83 7.53
N PHE A 52 -1.32 16.94 7.66
CA PHE A 52 -1.91 16.56 8.95
C PHE A 52 -1.46 15.14 9.25
N GLU A 53 -0.86 14.90 10.42
CA GLU A 53 -0.50 13.56 10.83
C GLU A 53 -1.76 12.76 11.14
N CYS A 54 -2.04 11.73 10.33
CA CYS A 54 -3.22 10.89 10.46
C CYS A 54 -2.97 9.55 11.16
N PHE A 55 -1.70 9.12 11.24
CA PHE A 55 -1.23 8.01 12.08
C PHE A 55 0.07 8.39 12.74
N HIS A 56 0.20 8.10 14.02
CA HIS A 56 1.43 8.25 14.80
C HIS A 56 1.75 6.96 15.55
N ASN A 57 3.01 6.51 15.45
CA ASN A 57 3.53 5.40 16.23
C ASN A 57 4.14 5.95 17.53
N ASP A 58 3.48 5.72 18.64
CA ASP A 58 3.94 6.08 19.98
C ASP A 58 5.01 5.13 20.56
N GLY A 59 5.55 4.23 19.75
CA GLY A 59 6.51 3.19 20.13
C GLY A 59 5.87 1.84 20.46
N THR A 60 4.56 1.71 20.37
CA THR A 60 3.85 0.45 20.61
C THR A 60 3.53 -0.33 19.33
N PHE A 61 3.59 0.32 18.17
CA PHE A 61 3.39 -0.34 16.88
C PHE A 61 4.57 -1.25 16.52
N TRP A 62 4.29 -2.38 15.90
CA TRP A 62 5.28 -3.43 15.62
C TRP A 62 6.42 -3.04 14.67
N ALA A 63 6.22 -2.02 13.84
CA ALA A 63 7.18 -1.55 12.83
C ALA A 63 7.71 -0.15 13.20
N ASP A 64 8.93 0.16 12.77
CA ASP A 64 9.64 1.41 13.09
C ASP A 64 10.28 2.08 11.89
N ARG A 65 10.05 1.56 10.67
CA ARG A 65 10.67 2.07 9.45
C ARG A 65 9.87 1.75 8.18
N ASN A 66 10.20 2.49 7.10
CA ASN A 66 9.66 2.25 5.77
C ASN A 66 8.13 2.16 5.78
N TYR A 67 7.44 3.21 6.24
CA TYR A 67 5.99 3.32 6.16
C TYR A 67 5.65 3.74 4.73
N TRP A 68 5.26 2.77 3.88
CA TRP A 68 5.15 2.95 2.45
C TRP A 68 3.74 2.74 1.93
N ALA A 69 3.43 3.47 0.84
CA ALA A 69 2.24 3.32 0.03
C ALA A 69 0.93 3.16 0.83
N PRO A 70 0.59 4.12 1.72
CA PRO A 70 -0.68 4.07 2.44
C PRO A 70 -1.85 4.30 1.49
N GLU A 71 -2.75 3.32 1.41
CA GLU A 71 -4.04 3.42 0.71
C GLU A 71 -5.18 3.42 1.71
N VAL A 72 -6.16 4.30 1.53
CA VAL A 72 -7.32 4.40 2.43
C VAL A 72 -8.61 4.07 1.70
N HIS A 73 -9.23 2.97 2.11
CA HIS A 73 -10.46 2.45 1.53
C HIS A 73 -11.64 2.59 2.50
N GLU A 74 -12.82 2.90 1.96
CA GLU A 74 -14.07 2.81 2.70
C GLU A 74 -14.68 1.42 2.52
N TYR A 75 -14.92 0.73 3.64
CA TYR A 75 -15.53 -0.59 3.65
C TYR A 75 -16.51 -0.69 4.82
N HIS A 76 -17.76 -1.04 4.54
CA HIS A 76 -18.85 -1.15 5.52
C HIS A 76 -18.97 0.08 6.43
N GLY A 77 -18.79 1.28 5.85
CA GLY A 77 -18.96 2.56 6.54
C GLY A 77 -17.80 2.99 7.45
N LYS A 78 -16.71 2.23 7.48
CA LYS A 78 -15.45 2.58 8.15
C LYS A 78 -14.34 2.85 7.15
N LEU A 79 -13.31 3.54 7.60
CA LEU A 79 -12.09 3.77 6.83
C LEU A 79 -10.99 2.82 7.29
N TYR A 80 -10.34 2.20 6.33
CA TYR A 80 -9.22 1.30 6.56
C TYR A 80 -8.03 1.76 5.74
N MET A 81 -6.91 1.96 6.41
CA MET A 81 -5.63 2.23 5.78
C MET A 81 -4.84 0.92 5.67
N LEU A 82 -4.47 0.57 4.46
CA LEU A 82 -3.54 -0.51 4.17
C LEU A 82 -2.21 0.14 3.83
N ALA A 83 -1.13 -0.24 4.50
CA ALA A 83 0.20 0.28 4.21
C ALA A 83 1.27 -0.77 4.47
N SER A 84 2.41 -0.61 3.80
CA SER A 84 3.59 -1.44 4.02
C SER A 84 4.40 -0.90 5.18
N PHE A 85 4.81 -1.79 6.07
CA PHE A 85 5.60 -1.47 7.26
C PHE A 85 6.77 -2.43 7.41
N LYS A 86 7.87 -1.97 8.00
CA LYS A 86 9.09 -2.76 8.21
C LYS A 86 9.63 -2.58 9.63
N ARG A 87 10.21 -3.64 10.16
CA ARG A 87 11.15 -3.63 11.27
C ARG A 87 12.41 -4.39 10.85
N GLU A 88 13.56 -4.07 11.42
CA GLU A 88 14.84 -4.59 10.94
C GLU A 88 14.94 -6.11 10.99
N ASP A 89 14.40 -6.71 12.04
CA ASP A 89 14.41 -8.15 12.31
C ASP A 89 13.21 -8.93 11.73
N LEU A 90 12.29 -8.26 11.04
CA LEU A 90 11.09 -8.85 10.45
C LEU A 90 11.02 -8.56 8.95
N CYS A 91 10.40 -9.44 8.20
CA CYS A 91 10.05 -9.16 6.81
C CYS A 91 9.06 -7.99 6.73
N ARG A 92 9.12 -7.19 5.66
CA ARG A 92 8.13 -6.18 5.34
C ARG A 92 6.75 -6.84 5.19
N GLY A 93 5.71 -6.13 5.57
CA GLY A 93 4.37 -6.63 5.36
C GLY A 93 3.32 -5.54 5.43
N THR A 94 2.15 -5.83 4.88
CA THR A 94 0.99 -4.96 4.97
C THR A 94 0.30 -5.13 6.32
N ALA A 95 0.04 -4.02 7.01
CA ALA A 95 -0.86 -3.98 8.16
C ALA A 95 -2.08 -3.11 7.82
N ILE A 96 -3.16 -3.33 8.56
CA ILE A 96 -4.42 -2.62 8.38
C ILE A 96 -4.68 -1.77 9.63
N LEU A 97 -4.91 -0.48 9.42
CA LEU A 97 -5.31 0.48 10.44
C LEU A 97 -6.72 0.95 10.15
N THR A 98 -7.44 1.48 11.14
CA THR A 98 -8.81 1.96 10.97
C THR A 98 -9.01 3.34 11.60
N ALA A 99 -9.94 4.12 11.04
CA ALA A 99 -10.38 5.40 11.56
C ALA A 99 -11.83 5.68 11.18
N ASP A 100 -12.48 6.60 11.91
CA ASP A 100 -13.81 7.09 11.56
C ASP A 100 -13.75 8.35 10.66
N ASN A 101 -12.57 8.99 10.60
CA ASN A 101 -12.34 10.23 9.87
C ASN A 101 -11.13 10.09 8.92
N PRO A 102 -11.18 10.61 7.68
CA PRO A 102 -10.04 10.60 6.76
C PRO A 102 -8.78 11.30 7.30
N LEU A 103 -8.94 12.25 8.21
CA LEU A 103 -7.80 12.90 8.91
C LEU A 103 -7.25 12.07 10.08
N GLY A 104 -7.82 10.89 10.32
CA GLY A 104 -7.44 10.05 11.46
C GLY A 104 -8.06 10.51 12.79
N PRO A 105 -7.47 10.14 13.95
CA PRO A 105 -6.30 9.26 14.00
C PRO A 105 -6.62 7.83 13.53
N PHE A 106 -5.77 7.30 12.66
CA PHE A 106 -5.79 5.88 12.36
C PHE A 106 -5.14 5.11 13.51
N VAL A 107 -5.74 4.00 13.89
CA VAL A 107 -5.21 3.11 14.93
C VAL A 107 -5.02 1.70 14.35
N PRO A 108 -4.05 0.91 14.86
CA PRO A 108 -3.89 -0.47 14.43
C PRO A 108 -5.19 -1.27 14.55
N HIS A 109 -5.56 -1.95 13.48
CA HIS A 109 -6.75 -2.78 13.40
C HIS A 109 -6.40 -4.27 13.31
N SER A 110 -5.44 -4.62 12.45
CA SER A 110 -4.89 -5.97 12.40
C SER A 110 -3.87 -6.20 13.52
N ASP A 111 -3.77 -7.46 13.96
CA ASP A 111 -2.72 -7.87 14.91
C ASP A 111 -1.38 -8.04 14.16
N GLY A 112 -0.67 -6.92 13.98
CA GLY A 112 0.52 -6.83 13.17
C GLY A 112 0.23 -6.89 11.67
N ARG A 113 1.14 -7.51 10.91
CA ARG A 113 0.97 -7.66 9.46
C ARG A 113 0.00 -8.78 9.11
N VAL A 114 -0.82 -8.56 8.08
CA VAL A 114 -1.76 -9.56 7.53
C VAL A 114 -1.12 -10.44 6.46
N THR A 115 0.00 -10.02 5.86
CA THR A 115 0.78 -10.79 4.88
C THR A 115 1.60 -11.90 5.56
N PRO A 116 2.04 -12.95 4.82
CA PRO A 116 2.83 -14.05 5.37
C PRO A 116 4.08 -13.56 6.12
N SER A 117 4.33 -14.15 7.27
CA SER A 117 5.37 -13.65 8.20
C SER A 117 6.80 -13.84 7.71
N ASN A 118 7.04 -14.74 6.77
CA ASN A 118 8.34 -15.06 6.19
C ASN A 118 8.53 -14.52 4.77
N TRP A 119 7.56 -13.72 4.28
CA TRP A 119 7.62 -13.08 2.96
C TRP A 119 7.94 -11.60 3.11
N GLU A 120 8.77 -11.07 2.22
CA GLU A 120 8.88 -9.63 2.00
C GLU A 120 7.73 -9.21 1.09
N CYS A 121 6.76 -8.48 1.66
CA CYS A 121 5.55 -8.07 0.94
C CYS A 121 5.38 -6.56 1.00
N LEU A 122 4.85 -5.98 -0.08
CA LEU A 122 4.57 -4.54 -0.13
C LEU A 122 3.28 -4.22 -0.89
N ASP A 123 2.85 -2.98 -0.76
CA ASP A 123 1.78 -2.30 -1.51
C ASP A 123 0.45 -3.06 -1.52
N GLY A 124 0.03 -3.49 -0.32
CA GLY A 124 -1.25 -4.17 -0.19
C GLY A 124 -2.43 -3.25 -0.48
N THR A 125 -3.28 -3.64 -1.43
CA THR A 125 -4.54 -2.97 -1.76
C THR A 125 -5.75 -3.83 -1.43
N LEU A 126 -6.87 -3.18 -1.09
CA LEU A 126 -8.13 -3.86 -0.82
C LEU A 126 -8.91 -4.09 -2.11
N TYR A 127 -9.26 -5.33 -2.37
CA TYR A 127 -10.23 -5.69 -3.39
C TYR A 127 -11.45 -6.33 -2.75
N VAL A 128 -12.65 -5.83 -3.07
CA VAL A 128 -13.92 -6.42 -2.64
C VAL A 128 -14.60 -7.05 -3.86
N SER A 129 -14.87 -8.34 -3.77
CA SER A 129 -15.51 -9.10 -4.84
C SER A 129 -17.01 -8.76 -4.96
N PRO A 130 -17.69 -9.13 -6.06
CA PRO A 130 -19.12 -8.84 -6.25
C PRO A 130 -20.04 -9.49 -5.21
N ASP A 131 -19.59 -10.54 -4.53
CA ASP A 131 -20.28 -11.22 -3.43
C ASP A 131 -19.85 -10.69 -2.05
N ASP A 132 -19.31 -9.46 -2.03
CA ASP A 132 -18.91 -8.72 -0.83
C ASP A 132 -17.84 -9.44 0.02
N LYS A 133 -16.91 -10.15 -0.65
CA LYS A 133 -15.78 -10.80 0.01
C LYS A 133 -14.52 -9.96 -0.15
N PRO A 134 -13.86 -9.57 0.96
CA PRO A 134 -12.65 -8.79 0.91
C PRO A 134 -11.41 -9.67 0.66
N TYR A 135 -10.51 -9.14 -0.15
CA TYR A 135 -9.19 -9.72 -0.46
C TYR A 135 -8.11 -8.67 -0.30
N LEU A 136 -6.97 -9.07 0.21
CA LEU A 136 -5.74 -8.32 0.07
C LEU A 136 -5.07 -8.76 -1.23
N VAL A 137 -4.77 -7.80 -2.11
CA VAL A 137 -3.89 -7.99 -3.28
C VAL A 137 -2.58 -7.28 -2.96
N PHE A 138 -1.45 -7.96 -3.09
CA PHE A 138 -0.14 -7.45 -2.65
C PHE A 138 1.00 -8.00 -3.49
N ALA A 139 2.13 -7.31 -3.49
CA ALA A 139 3.35 -7.78 -4.10
C ALA A 139 4.17 -8.63 -3.12
N HIS A 140 4.61 -9.81 -3.56
CA HIS A 140 5.72 -10.54 -2.96
C HIS A 140 7.01 -10.06 -3.61
N GLU A 141 7.86 -9.41 -2.84
CA GLU A 141 8.97 -8.61 -3.34
C GLU A 141 10.00 -9.41 -4.14
N TRP A 142 10.34 -8.90 -5.31
CA TRP A 142 11.37 -9.44 -6.19
C TRP A 142 12.75 -9.60 -5.53
N VAL A 143 13.06 -8.78 -4.53
CA VAL A 143 14.30 -8.90 -3.75
C VAL A 143 14.39 -10.24 -3.01
N GLN A 144 13.26 -10.90 -2.75
CA GLN A 144 13.20 -12.23 -2.14
C GLN A 144 13.07 -13.33 -3.19
N VAL A 145 12.22 -13.16 -4.20
CA VAL A 145 11.85 -14.22 -5.15
C VAL A 145 12.51 -14.09 -6.53
N GLY A 146 13.13 -12.95 -6.85
CA GLY A 146 13.81 -12.69 -8.13
C GLY A 146 12.84 -12.20 -9.21
N ASP A 147 11.79 -12.93 -9.50
CA ASP A 147 10.69 -12.49 -10.34
C ASP A 147 9.51 -12.13 -9.45
N GLY A 148 9.25 -10.84 -9.27
CA GLY A 148 8.23 -10.34 -8.36
C GLY A 148 6.86 -10.94 -8.67
N GLU A 149 6.10 -11.22 -7.63
CA GLU A 149 4.79 -11.87 -7.72
C GLU A 149 3.68 -10.91 -7.29
N ILE A 150 2.57 -10.90 -8.01
CA ILE A 150 1.33 -10.34 -7.50
C ILE A 150 0.46 -11.48 -6.98
N CYS A 151 0.13 -11.38 -5.70
CA CYS A 151 -0.65 -12.37 -4.98
C CYS A 151 -1.96 -11.79 -4.45
N ALA A 152 -2.95 -12.64 -4.25
CA ALA A 152 -4.19 -12.31 -3.57
C ALA A 152 -4.48 -13.32 -2.46
N MET A 153 -5.01 -12.85 -1.32
CA MET A 153 -5.48 -13.73 -0.25
C MET A 153 -6.75 -13.18 0.39
N PRO A 154 -7.67 -14.06 0.83
CA PRO A 154 -8.91 -13.64 1.45
C PRO A 154 -8.66 -13.04 2.83
N LEU A 155 -9.37 -11.96 3.14
CA LEU A 155 -9.44 -11.35 4.46
C LEU A 155 -10.74 -11.76 5.18
N SER A 156 -10.73 -11.66 6.51
CA SER A 156 -11.97 -11.72 7.30
C SER A 156 -12.90 -10.56 6.95
N ASP A 157 -14.20 -10.75 7.11
CA ASP A 157 -15.22 -9.74 6.77
C ASP A 157 -15.02 -8.41 7.54
N ASP A 158 -14.32 -8.42 8.66
CA ASP A 158 -13.95 -7.25 9.46
C ASP A 158 -12.56 -6.68 9.12
N LEU A 159 -11.86 -7.25 8.15
CA LEU A 159 -10.49 -6.90 7.72
C LEU A 159 -9.41 -7.05 8.80
N SER A 160 -9.67 -7.75 9.90
CA SER A 160 -8.69 -7.85 11.00
C SER A 160 -7.55 -8.83 10.72
N ARG A 161 -7.74 -9.79 9.82
CA ARG A 161 -6.76 -10.84 9.52
C ARG A 161 -6.98 -11.50 8.16
N ALA A 162 -5.95 -12.15 7.65
CA ALA A 162 -6.07 -13.11 6.56
C ALA A 162 -6.78 -14.40 7.05
N ILE A 163 -7.62 -15.00 6.19
CA ILE A 163 -8.37 -16.23 6.46
C ILE A 163 -8.05 -17.37 5.50
N GLY A 164 -7.02 -17.20 4.66
CA GLY A 164 -6.57 -18.22 3.71
C GLY A 164 -5.16 -17.95 3.23
N GLU A 165 -4.63 -18.90 2.45
CA GLU A 165 -3.29 -18.81 1.89
C GLU A 165 -3.26 -17.86 0.68
N PRO A 166 -2.10 -17.18 0.43
CA PRO A 166 -1.91 -16.40 -0.78
C PRO A 166 -2.02 -17.28 -2.04
N LYS A 167 -2.65 -16.73 -3.07
CA LYS A 167 -2.66 -17.28 -4.43
C LYS A 167 -1.89 -16.36 -5.34
N LEU A 168 -0.93 -16.91 -6.05
CA LEU A 168 -0.25 -16.23 -7.14
C LEU A 168 -1.28 -15.89 -8.24
N LEU A 169 -1.28 -14.64 -8.66
CA LEU A 169 -2.06 -14.18 -9.80
C LEU A 169 -1.20 -14.16 -11.06
N PHE A 170 -0.02 -13.56 -10.99
CA PHE A 170 0.96 -13.51 -12.09
C PHE A 170 2.34 -13.06 -11.59
N HIS A 171 3.37 -13.33 -12.40
CA HIS A 171 4.73 -12.84 -12.20
C HIS A 171 4.96 -11.53 -12.98
N ALA A 172 5.89 -10.71 -12.51
CA ALA A 172 6.27 -9.46 -13.18
C ALA A 172 6.76 -9.71 -14.63
N SER A 173 7.51 -10.78 -14.86
CA SER A 173 8.05 -11.14 -16.18
C SER A 173 7.00 -11.50 -17.22
N GLU A 174 5.76 -11.82 -16.82
CA GLU A 174 4.66 -12.12 -17.74
C GLU A 174 4.16 -10.88 -18.50
N ALA A 175 4.47 -9.67 -18.01
CA ALA A 175 4.10 -8.44 -18.69
C ALA A 175 5.08 -8.17 -19.85
N GLU A 176 4.57 -7.97 -21.09
CA GLU A 176 5.38 -7.72 -22.30
C GLU A 176 6.30 -6.49 -22.18
N TRP A 177 5.93 -5.53 -21.33
CA TRP A 177 6.69 -4.32 -21.05
C TRP A 177 7.68 -4.47 -19.90
N ALA A 178 7.69 -5.59 -19.17
CA ALA A 178 8.59 -5.82 -18.04
C ALA A 178 10.06 -5.73 -18.48
N ARG A 179 10.90 -5.19 -17.60
CA ARG A 179 12.35 -5.09 -17.82
C ARG A 179 13.07 -5.63 -16.60
N LEU A 180 14.20 -6.24 -16.85
CA LEU A 180 15.10 -6.69 -15.79
C LEU A 180 15.70 -5.47 -15.08
N VAL A 181 15.62 -5.44 -13.77
CA VAL A 181 16.15 -4.38 -12.91
C VAL A 181 17.33 -4.92 -12.12
N HIS A 182 18.42 -4.16 -12.08
CA HIS A 182 19.60 -4.50 -11.29
C HIS A 182 19.52 -3.87 -9.90
N HIS A 183 19.44 -4.69 -8.86
CA HIS A 183 19.45 -4.22 -7.48
C HIS A 183 20.87 -3.93 -7.00
N ARG A 184 21.25 -2.65 -6.97
CA ARG A 184 22.62 -2.17 -6.71
C ARG A 184 23.23 -2.70 -5.41
N SER A 185 22.45 -2.82 -4.34
CA SER A 185 22.98 -3.24 -3.03
C SER A 185 23.17 -4.75 -2.89
N SER A 186 22.36 -5.57 -3.58
CA SER A 186 22.48 -7.04 -3.52
C SER A 186 23.24 -7.64 -4.71
N GLY A 187 23.43 -6.86 -5.79
CA GLY A 187 24.01 -7.34 -7.04
C GLY A 187 23.14 -8.36 -7.78
N ARG A 188 21.85 -8.44 -7.47
CA ARG A 188 20.90 -9.36 -8.11
C ARG A 188 20.08 -8.64 -9.16
N ASP A 189 19.74 -9.37 -10.20
CA ASP A 189 18.78 -8.93 -11.21
C ASP A 189 17.41 -9.56 -10.91
N GLY A 190 16.34 -8.84 -11.26
CA GLY A 190 14.99 -9.34 -11.08
C GLY A 190 13.93 -8.50 -11.81
N TYR A 191 12.72 -8.99 -11.81
CA TYR A 191 11.57 -8.28 -12.34
C TYR A 191 10.74 -7.74 -11.18
N VAL A 192 10.46 -6.45 -11.22
CA VAL A 192 9.79 -5.73 -10.11
C VAL A 192 8.28 -5.76 -10.27
N THR A 193 7.57 -6.10 -9.18
CA THR A 193 6.16 -5.79 -8.98
C THR A 193 6.05 -4.72 -7.92
N ASP A 194 5.27 -3.66 -8.19
CA ASP A 194 5.15 -2.51 -7.31
C ASP A 194 3.86 -1.74 -7.62
N GLY A 195 3.27 -1.05 -6.64
CA GLY A 195 2.17 -0.11 -6.81
C GLY A 195 0.92 -0.68 -7.49
N GLN A 196 0.53 -1.91 -7.16
CA GLN A 196 -0.67 -2.51 -7.74
C GLN A 196 -1.94 -1.84 -7.22
N SER A 197 -2.87 -1.59 -8.12
CA SER A 197 -4.22 -1.12 -7.82
C SER A 197 -5.22 -1.96 -8.60
N MET A 198 -6.36 -2.24 -7.99
CA MET A 198 -7.38 -3.12 -8.55
C MET A 198 -8.71 -2.39 -8.69
N TRP A 199 -9.34 -2.51 -9.85
CA TRP A 199 -10.70 -2.00 -10.04
C TRP A 199 -11.49 -2.88 -11.01
N ARG A 200 -12.80 -2.74 -10.96
CA ARG A 200 -13.72 -3.41 -11.86
C ARG A 200 -14.36 -2.40 -12.80
N THR A 201 -14.30 -2.67 -14.08
CA THR A 201 -14.97 -1.88 -15.12
C THR A 201 -16.50 -2.13 -15.10
N ALA A 202 -17.25 -1.27 -15.78
CA ALA A 202 -18.71 -1.35 -15.84
C ALA A 202 -19.21 -2.66 -16.49
N ASP A 203 -18.42 -3.28 -17.38
CA ASP A 203 -18.74 -4.58 -17.99
C ASP A 203 -18.36 -5.78 -17.12
N GLY A 204 -17.84 -5.53 -15.91
CA GLY A 204 -17.45 -6.54 -14.95
C GLY A 204 -16.02 -7.06 -15.07
N THR A 205 -15.23 -6.54 -16.02
CA THR A 205 -13.82 -6.93 -16.17
C THR A 205 -13.02 -6.41 -14.98
N LEU A 206 -12.25 -7.30 -14.34
CA LEU A 206 -11.29 -6.92 -13.31
C LEU A 206 -10.00 -6.46 -13.98
N GLN A 207 -9.56 -5.27 -13.63
CA GLN A 207 -8.31 -4.68 -14.13
C GLN A 207 -7.34 -4.46 -12.97
N SER A 208 -6.06 -4.65 -13.26
CA SER A 208 -4.96 -4.30 -12.36
C SER A 208 -4.03 -3.34 -13.05
N MET A 209 -3.61 -2.31 -12.33
CA MET A 209 -2.53 -1.42 -12.72
C MET A 209 -1.30 -1.73 -11.87
N LEU A 210 -0.13 -1.70 -12.50
CA LEU A 210 1.16 -1.89 -11.84
C LEU A 210 2.05 -0.70 -12.16
N ALA A 211 2.87 -0.29 -11.21
CA ALA A 211 3.92 0.68 -11.47
C ALA A 211 4.98 0.10 -12.42
N ARG A 212 5.55 0.94 -13.27
CA ARG A 212 6.65 0.61 -14.15
C ARG A 212 7.89 1.35 -13.71
N PHE A 213 9.00 0.64 -13.57
CA PHE A 213 10.31 1.26 -13.51
C PHE A 213 10.80 1.58 -14.92
N SER A 214 11.18 2.84 -15.17
CA SER A 214 11.87 3.26 -16.39
C SER A 214 13.38 3.30 -16.13
N ASP A 215 14.17 3.06 -17.19
CA ASP A 215 15.64 3.16 -17.13
C ASP A 215 16.14 4.61 -16.90
N GLU A 216 15.22 5.58 -16.79
CA GLU A 216 15.46 7.02 -16.58
C GLU A 216 15.08 7.43 -15.15
N GLY A 217 15.66 6.81 -14.14
CA GLY A 217 15.48 7.12 -12.73
C GLY A 217 16.78 7.47 -12.01
#